data_8e367af01d5a060133247a0f4c1ed613
#
_entry.id   8e367af01d5a060133247a0f4c1ed613
#
_cell.length_a   1.000
_cell.length_b   1.000
_cell.length_c   1.000
_cell.angle_alpha   90.00
_cell.angle_beta   90.00
_cell.angle_gamma   90.00
#
_symmetry.space_group_name_H-M   'P 1'
#
loop_
_entity.id
_entity.type
_entity.pdbx_description
1 polymer ?
#
loop_
_entity_poly.entity_id
_entity_poly.type
_entity_poly.pdbx_seq_one_letter_code
_entity_poly.pdbx_strand_id
1 'polypeptide(L)'
;MKALFSHYKKLHLWLLANLALLSAFLLARRSRGAMNALTEGFTNPLRRMLGRLCECVPFSVSEGLYVLAAMGFLAFLVLGVRAVVRSRHRSGTVYALVLGLGNAVLTVYVLFCLLWGANYYADSFTDKSGLAVEPVAVDNLERVTRQFAALVNEYAGDIPRAADGAFAGDRAEILAYAPKIYENLYEEFPFLEMTDVPPKTMRFSRVMSAMGFTGFYFPFTGECNVNVDFPAATLPTTVAHELSHRRGIASEQECNFLAVLACLRCGDAAYRYAGALSGYIYLANALYSADAERWRAVRETLDERVVADLRASGAYWAQFEGLADTVSNAVYDGFLKSYGTIGVKSYGACVDLLVAYFK
;
A
#
# COMPACT_ATOMS: atom_id res chain seq x y z
N MET A 1 -33.28 30.32 -0.41
CA MET A 1 -32.16 29.74 0.39
C MET A 1 -32.54 29.51 1.85
N LYS A 2 -33.03 30.49 2.66
CA LYS A 2 -33.39 30.32 4.07
C LYS A 2 -34.41 29.20 4.32
N ALA A 3 -35.47 29.08 3.51
CA ALA A 3 -36.47 28.00 3.64
C ALA A 3 -35.91 26.62 3.37
N LEU A 4 -35.02 26.45 2.37
CA LEU A 4 -34.37 25.19 2.05
C LEU A 4 -33.37 24.74 3.19
N PHE A 5 -32.61 25.70 3.69
CA PHE A 5 -31.72 25.46 4.84
C PHE A 5 -32.49 25.01 6.08
N SER A 6 -33.59 25.70 6.39
CA SER A 6 -34.41 25.34 7.56
C SER A 6 -35.03 23.94 7.44
N HIS A 7 -35.47 23.56 6.25
CA HIS A 7 -36.13 22.26 6.01
C HIS A 7 -35.12 21.08 6.11
N TYR A 8 -33.88 21.26 5.63
CA TYR A 8 -32.84 20.23 5.68
C TYR A 8 -31.69 20.56 6.66
N LYS A 9 -32.03 21.23 7.77
CA LYS A 9 -31.08 21.76 8.75
C LYS A 9 -30.01 20.74 9.18
N LYS A 10 -30.42 19.50 9.47
CA LYS A 10 -29.48 18.44 9.90
C LYS A 10 -28.42 18.11 8.84
N LEU A 11 -28.83 18.00 7.56
CA LEU A 11 -27.89 17.73 6.45
C LEU A 11 -26.93 18.90 6.22
N HIS A 12 -27.40 20.14 6.35
CA HIS A 12 -26.54 21.32 6.22
C HIS A 12 -25.57 21.45 7.40
N LEU A 13 -26.02 21.17 8.62
CA LEU A 13 -25.11 21.15 9.79
C LEU A 13 -24.06 20.07 9.67
N TRP A 14 -24.42 18.89 9.15
CA TRP A 14 -23.45 17.83 8.86
C TRP A 14 -22.44 18.27 7.80
N LEU A 15 -22.88 18.90 6.71
CA LEU A 15 -22.00 19.48 5.71
C LEU A 15 -21.03 20.51 6.31
N LEU A 16 -21.55 21.43 7.12
CA LEU A 16 -20.72 22.47 7.77
C LEU A 16 -19.69 21.86 8.71
N ALA A 17 -20.05 20.83 9.45
CA ALA A 17 -19.12 20.11 10.32
C ALA A 17 -17.98 19.44 9.53
N ASN A 18 -18.31 18.75 8.43
CA ASN A 18 -17.32 18.15 7.54
C ASN A 18 -16.39 19.20 6.92
N LEU A 19 -16.96 20.31 6.44
CA LEU A 19 -16.17 21.40 5.84
C LEU A 19 -15.25 22.05 6.87
N ALA A 20 -15.73 22.24 8.11
CA ALA A 20 -14.90 22.78 9.20
C ALA A 20 -13.73 21.84 9.53
N LEU A 21 -13.97 20.53 9.67
CA LEU A 21 -12.94 19.54 9.91
C LEU A 21 -11.92 19.46 8.76
N LEU A 22 -12.43 19.44 7.51
CA LEU A 22 -11.56 19.45 6.34
C LEU A 22 -10.70 20.72 6.28
N SER A 23 -11.31 21.88 6.54
CA SER A 23 -10.58 23.15 6.57
C SER A 23 -9.51 23.17 7.64
N ALA A 24 -9.83 22.67 8.85
CA ALA A 24 -8.86 22.53 9.94
C ALA A 24 -7.69 21.62 9.54
N PHE A 25 -7.96 20.46 8.92
CA PHE A 25 -6.93 19.57 8.39
C PHE A 25 -6.07 20.27 7.33
N LEU A 26 -6.68 20.93 6.34
CA LEU A 26 -5.97 21.64 5.26
C LEU A 26 -5.10 22.78 5.76
N LEU A 27 -5.47 23.41 6.87
CA LEU A 27 -4.62 24.40 7.53
C LEU A 27 -3.48 23.72 8.30
N ALA A 28 -3.80 22.70 9.10
CA ALA A 28 -2.83 21.99 9.92
C ALA A 28 -1.74 21.28 9.10
N ARG A 29 -2.05 20.72 7.93
CA ARG A 29 -1.07 20.06 7.05
C ARG A 29 0.05 20.95 6.53
N ARG A 30 -0.08 22.28 6.68
CA ARG A 30 0.98 23.24 6.35
C ARG A 30 2.10 23.26 7.39
N SER A 31 1.87 22.67 8.56
CA SER A 31 2.84 22.58 9.65
C SER A 31 3.23 21.11 9.85
N ARG A 32 4.48 20.77 9.52
CA ARG A 32 5.03 19.42 9.75
C ARG A 32 4.94 19.02 11.22
N GLY A 33 5.27 19.93 12.15
CA GLY A 33 5.15 19.69 13.59
C GLY A 33 3.72 19.40 14.03
N ALA A 34 2.71 20.07 13.47
CA ALA A 34 1.31 19.76 13.75
C ALA A 34 0.91 18.38 13.22
N MET A 35 1.45 17.97 12.05
CA MET A 35 1.19 16.63 11.48
C MET A 35 1.91 15.55 12.28
N ASN A 36 3.15 15.77 12.73
CA ASN A 36 3.84 14.84 13.63
C ASN A 36 3.04 14.64 14.92
N ALA A 37 2.61 15.73 15.56
CA ALA A 37 1.79 15.64 16.77
C ALA A 37 0.46 14.89 16.52
N LEU A 38 -0.20 15.13 15.39
CA LEU A 38 -1.44 14.43 15.02
C LEU A 38 -1.18 12.95 14.76
N THR A 39 -0.14 12.62 14.00
CA THR A 39 0.15 11.22 13.64
C THR A 39 0.62 10.41 14.84
N GLU A 40 1.48 10.95 15.69
CA GLU A 40 2.02 10.28 16.87
C GLU A 40 1.03 10.21 18.03
N GLY A 41 0.30 11.33 18.28
CA GLY A 41 -0.64 11.41 19.39
C GLY A 41 -2.02 10.84 19.14
N PHE A 42 -2.47 10.75 17.90
CA PHE A 42 -3.84 10.34 17.59
C PHE A 42 -3.92 9.29 16.46
N THR A 43 -3.44 9.61 15.26
CA THR A 43 -3.67 8.78 14.06
C THR A 43 -3.09 7.37 14.22
N ASN A 44 -1.80 7.25 14.55
CA ASN A 44 -1.12 5.96 14.65
C ASN A 44 -1.61 5.13 15.85
N PRO A 45 -1.78 5.69 17.07
CA PRO A 45 -2.38 4.96 18.19
C PRO A 45 -3.79 4.43 17.89
N LEU A 46 -4.65 5.27 17.27
CA LEU A 46 -6.01 4.86 16.92
C LEU A 46 -6.02 3.73 15.88
N ARG A 47 -5.22 3.81 14.82
CA ARG A 47 -5.11 2.74 13.82
C ARG A 47 -4.58 1.43 14.41
N ARG A 48 -3.59 1.51 15.31
CA ARG A 48 -3.07 0.33 16.03
C ARG A 48 -4.15 -0.31 16.91
N MET A 49 -4.97 0.50 17.58
CA MET A 49 -6.11 0.02 18.36
C MET A 49 -7.14 -0.66 17.47
N LEU A 50 -7.54 -0.03 16.35
CA LEU A 50 -8.49 -0.61 15.38
C LEU A 50 -7.97 -1.93 14.82
N GLY A 51 -6.67 -1.99 14.44
CA GLY A 51 -6.04 -3.20 13.96
C GLY A 51 -6.12 -4.35 14.98
N ARG A 52 -5.82 -4.08 16.26
CA ARG A 52 -5.95 -5.07 17.35
C ARG A 52 -7.38 -5.58 17.51
N LEU A 53 -8.38 -4.71 17.38
CA LEU A 53 -9.79 -5.12 17.43
C LEU A 53 -10.14 -6.05 16.25
N CYS A 54 -9.61 -5.78 15.07
CA CYS A 54 -9.83 -6.61 13.88
C CYS A 54 -9.07 -7.96 13.92
N GLU A 55 -8.05 -8.10 14.77
CA GLU A 55 -7.32 -9.37 14.97
C GLU A 55 -8.20 -10.49 15.53
N CYS A 56 -9.27 -10.13 16.27
CA CYS A 56 -10.19 -11.09 16.87
C CYS A 56 -10.97 -11.93 15.85
N VAL A 57 -10.97 -11.57 14.57
CA VAL A 57 -11.66 -12.30 13.51
C VAL A 57 -10.66 -12.86 12.48
N PRO A 58 -10.91 -14.08 11.94
CA PRO A 58 -9.96 -14.77 11.06
C PRO A 58 -10.04 -14.32 9.58
N PHE A 59 -10.89 -13.34 9.26
CA PHE A 59 -11.10 -12.83 7.89
C PHE A 59 -10.85 -11.32 7.83
N SER A 60 -10.69 -10.77 6.63
CA SER A 60 -10.54 -9.34 6.41
C SER A 60 -11.84 -8.59 6.72
N VAL A 61 -11.83 -7.75 7.75
CA VAL A 61 -12.93 -6.84 8.07
C VAL A 61 -13.08 -5.78 7.00
N SER A 62 -11.95 -5.32 6.44
CA SER A 62 -11.92 -4.37 5.30
C SER A 62 -12.70 -4.90 4.10
N GLU A 63 -12.52 -6.18 3.75
CA GLU A 63 -13.26 -6.82 2.65
C GLU A 63 -14.76 -6.84 2.94
N GLY A 64 -15.14 -7.16 4.18
CA GLY A 64 -16.53 -7.09 4.63
C GLY A 64 -17.11 -5.68 4.51
N LEU A 65 -16.34 -4.64 4.86
CA LEU A 65 -16.76 -3.24 4.73
C LEU A 65 -16.93 -2.83 3.26
N TYR A 66 -16.09 -3.29 2.34
CA TYR A 66 -16.30 -3.04 0.90
C TYR A 66 -17.61 -3.66 0.40
N VAL A 67 -17.90 -4.90 0.79
CA VAL A 67 -19.15 -5.57 0.42
C VAL A 67 -20.35 -4.82 1.01
N LEU A 68 -20.30 -4.43 2.29
CA LEU A 68 -21.35 -3.65 2.94
C LEU A 68 -21.54 -2.27 2.29
N ALA A 69 -20.46 -1.60 1.92
CA ALA A 69 -20.53 -0.32 1.21
C ALA A 69 -21.19 -0.47 -0.17
N ALA A 70 -20.85 -1.50 -0.93
CA ALA A 70 -21.48 -1.79 -2.23
C ALA A 70 -22.98 -2.11 -2.07
N MET A 71 -23.34 -2.95 -1.11
CA MET A 71 -24.74 -3.27 -0.79
C MET A 71 -25.51 -2.02 -0.32
N GLY A 72 -24.91 -1.22 0.53
CA GLY A 72 -25.49 0.04 1.04
C GLY A 72 -25.70 1.06 -0.08
N PHE A 73 -24.77 1.16 -1.01
CA PHE A 73 -24.91 2.03 -2.17
C PHE A 73 -26.02 1.56 -3.11
N LEU A 74 -26.11 0.26 -3.38
CA LEU A 74 -27.21 -0.30 -4.19
C LEU A 74 -28.57 -0.08 -3.51
N ALA A 75 -28.67 -0.32 -2.20
CA ALA A 75 -29.87 -0.04 -1.42
C ALA A 75 -30.22 1.46 -1.47
N PHE A 76 -29.24 2.35 -1.34
CA PHE A 76 -29.44 3.79 -1.47
C PHE A 76 -30.02 4.18 -2.84
N LEU A 77 -29.53 3.59 -3.93
CA LEU A 77 -30.06 3.85 -5.27
C LEU A 77 -31.53 3.39 -5.39
N VAL A 78 -31.82 2.15 -4.98
CA VAL A 78 -33.18 1.58 -5.07
C VAL A 78 -34.16 2.37 -4.19
N LEU A 79 -33.80 2.60 -2.93
CA LEU A 79 -34.67 3.32 -1.99
C LEU A 79 -34.80 4.80 -2.37
N GLY A 80 -33.72 5.41 -2.89
CA GLY A 80 -33.71 6.78 -3.37
C GLY A 80 -34.65 6.98 -4.57
N VAL A 81 -34.59 6.11 -5.58
CA VAL A 81 -35.54 6.14 -6.71
C VAL A 81 -36.98 5.98 -6.21
N ARG A 82 -37.23 5.01 -5.32
CA ARG A 82 -38.57 4.82 -4.73
C ARG A 82 -39.05 6.05 -3.98
N ALA A 83 -38.17 6.68 -3.20
CA ALA A 83 -38.49 7.90 -2.44
C ALA A 83 -38.86 9.07 -3.39
N VAL A 84 -38.10 9.27 -4.46
CA VAL A 84 -38.38 10.34 -5.47
C VAL A 84 -39.71 10.09 -6.18
N VAL A 85 -39.97 8.84 -6.61
CA VAL A 85 -41.21 8.46 -7.30
C VAL A 85 -42.43 8.69 -6.42
N ARG A 86 -42.36 8.37 -5.14
CA ARG A 86 -43.44 8.48 -4.16
C ARG A 86 -43.61 9.89 -3.58
N SER A 87 -42.61 10.74 -3.74
CA SER A 87 -42.63 12.09 -3.15
C SER A 87 -43.55 13.05 -3.86
N ARG A 88 -44.29 13.83 -3.09
CA ARG A 88 -45.05 15.00 -3.58
C ARG A 88 -44.12 16.18 -3.93
N HIS A 89 -42.91 16.23 -3.34
CA HIS A 89 -41.89 17.27 -3.54
C HIS A 89 -40.59 16.64 -4.06
N ARG A 90 -40.63 16.11 -5.30
CA ARG A 90 -39.54 15.36 -5.93
C ARG A 90 -38.19 16.08 -5.91
N SER A 91 -38.18 17.40 -6.25
CA SER A 91 -36.96 18.21 -6.24
C SER A 91 -36.31 18.30 -4.85
N GLY A 92 -37.13 18.47 -3.81
CA GLY A 92 -36.63 18.48 -2.43
C GLY A 92 -36.08 17.12 -2.00
N THR A 93 -36.73 16.02 -2.42
CA THR A 93 -36.24 14.65 -2.13
C THR A 93 -34.92 14.38 -2.85
N VAL A 94 -34.81 14.75 -4.14
CA VAL A 94 -33.53 14.62 -4.89
C VAL A 94 -32.44 15.44 -4.22
N TYR A 95 -32.73 16.68 -3.84
CA TYR A 95 -31.79 17.54 -3.13
C TYR A 95 -31.27 16.88 -1.83
N ALA A 96 -32.19 16.31 -1.01
CA ALA A 96 -31.80 15.64 0.23
C ALA A 96 -30.93 14.41 -0.01
N LEU A 97 -31.24 13.62 -1.04
CA LEU A 97 -30.44 12.44 -1.41
C LEU A 97 -29.05 12.83 -1.90
N VAL A 98 -28.93 13.81 -2.79
CA VAL A 98 -27.64 14.29 -3.30
C VAL A 98 -26.79 14.90 -2.17
N LEU A 99 -27.40 15.73 -1.32
CA LEU A 99 -26.73 16.33 -0.17
C LEU A 99 -26.32 15.26 0.86
N GLY A 100 -27.17 14.25 1.10
CA GLY A 100 -26.87 13.14 1.99
C GLY A 100 -25.70 12.28 1.49
N LEU A 101 -25.72 11.91 0.21
CA LEU A 101 -24.62 11.16 -0.42
C LEU A 101 -23.31 11.97 -0.40
N GLY A 102 -23.39 13.26 -0.77
CA GLY A 102 -22.22 14.16 -0.74
C GLY A 102 -21.61 14.27 0.67
N ASN A 103 -22.47 14.36 1.71
CA ASN A 103 -22.03 14.36 3.09
C ASN A 103 -21.36 13.02 3.49
N ALA A 104 -21.94 11.89 3.08
CA ALA A 104 -21.35 10.58 3.39
C ALA A 104 -19.96 10.43 2.76
N VAL A 105 -19.81 10.77 1.47
CA VAL A 105 -18.52 10.76 0.78
C VAL A 105 -17.52 11.71 1.45
N LEU A 106 -17.96 12.93 1.76
CA LEU A 106 -17.09 13.91 2.42
C LEU A 106 -16.68 13.44 3.83
N THR A 107 -17.58 12.78 4.58
CA THR A 107 -17.25 12.20 5.89
C THR A 107 -16.18 11.12 5.76
N VAL A 108 -16.31 10.20 4.80
CA VAL A 108 -15.29 9.18 4.53
C VAL A 108 -13.95 9.84 4.18
N TYR A 109 -13.96 10.88 3.36
CA TYR A 109 -12.73 11.61 3.00
C TYR A 109 -12.09 12.32 4.21
N VAL A 110 -12.88 12.98 5.05
CA VAL A 110 -12.39 13.62 6.29
C VAL A 110 -11.79 12.58 7.24
N LEU A 111 -12.48 11.45 7.43
CA LEU A 111 -11.95 10.35 8.25
C LEU A 111 -10.66 9.79 7.64
N PHE A 112 -10.57 9.64 6.32
CA PHE A 112 -9.34 9.24 5.65
C PHE A 112 -8.22 10.26 5.91
N CYS A 113 -8.47 11.56 5.80
CA CYS A 113 -7.49 12.60 6.10
C CYS A 113 -6.93 12.46 7.53
N LEU A 114 -7.79 12.19 8.50
CA LEU A 114 -7.41 12.04 9.91
C LEU A 114 -6.73 10.70 10.22
N LEU A 115 -7.18 9.60 9.60
CA LEU A 115 -6.67 8.26 9.88
C LEU A 115 -5.45 7.89 9.03
N TRP A 116 -5.25 8.55 7.87
CA TRP A 116 -4.16 8.21 6.97
C TRP A 116 -3.47 9.42 6.36
N GLY A 117 -4.25 10.35 5.78
CA GLY A 117 -3.75 11.48 5.03
C GLY A 117 -2.72 12.33 5.77
N ALA A 118 -2.79 12.39 7.10
CA ALA A 118 -1.82 13.09 7.95
C ALA A 118 -0.40 12.57 7.78
N ASN A 119 -0.20 11.26 7.54
CA ASN A 119 1.12 10.65 7.39
C ASN A 119 1.89 11.16 6.16
N TYR A 120 1.21 11.63 5.11
CA TYR A 120 1.87 12.23 3.93
C TYR A 120 2.53 13.59 4.22
N TYR A 121 2.16 14.23 5.33
CA TYR A 121 2.64 15.56 5.72
C TYR A 121 3.45 15.54 7.03
N ALA A 122 3.60 14.38 7.66
CA ALA A 122 4.47 14.12 8.81
C ALA A 122 5.89 13.77 8.33
N ASP A 123 6.81 13.59 9.28
CA ASP A 123 8.16 13.13 8.98
C ASP A 123 8.12 11.74 8.34
N SER A 124 8.79 11.63 7.19
CA SER A 124 8.94 10.41 6.43
C SER A 124 9.93 9.43 7.11
N PHE A 125 10.09 8.24 6.54
CA PHE A 125 11.17 7.34 6.94
C PHE A 125 12.54 7.99 6.73
N THR A 126 12.76 8.64 5.59
CA THR A 126 14.02 9.31 5.26
C THR A 126 14.33 10.44 6.26
N ASP A 127 13.31 11.25 6.64
CA ASP A 127 13.47 12.28 7.65
C ASP A 127 13.88 11.70 9.02
N LYS A 128 13.27 10.57 9.44
CA LYS A 128 13.49 9.94 10.75
C LYS A 128 14.79 9.13 10.81
N SER A 129 15.18 8.49 9.73
CA SER A 129 16.40 7.67 9.65
C SER A 129 17.66 8.50 9.43
N GLY A 130 17.52 9.71 8.88
CA GLY A 130 18.65 10.54 8.46
C GLY A 130 19.41 9.98 7.26
N LEU A 131 18.84 8.98 6.53
CA LEU A 131 19.46 8.40 5.35
C LEU A 131 19.58 9.45 4.23
N ALA A 132 20.82 9.84 3.92
CA ALA A 132 21.08 10.80 2.86
C ALA A 132 20.92 10.14 1.49
N VAL A 133 20.01 10.67 0.70
CA VAL A 133 19.76 10.20 -0.68
C VAL A 133 20.38 11.19 -1.65
N GLU A 134 21.32 10.73 -2.44
CA GLU A 134 22.01 11.51 -3.50
C GLU A 134 21.62 10.98 -4.89
N PRO A 135 21.75 11.78 -5.95
CA PRO A 135 21.54 11.30 -7.32
C PRO A 135 22.42 10.08 -7.61
N VAL A 136 21.81 9.01 -8.11
CA VAL A 136 22.49 7.74 -8.35
C VAL A 136 23.27 7.77 -9.64
N ALA A 137 24.61 7.61 -9.56
CA ALA A 137 25.47 7.37 -10.72
C ALA A 137 25.25 5.95 -11.27
N VAL A 138 25.29 5.79 -12.60
CA VAL A 138 25.05 4.50 -13.27
C VAL A 138 26.01 3.41 -12.79
N ASP A 139 27.27 3.75 -12.49
CA ASP A 139 28.26 2.79 -11.96
C ASP A 139 27.86 2.24 -10.59
N ASN A 140 27.31 3.09 -9.70
CA ASN A 140 26.80 2.67 -8.41
C ASN A 140 25.52 1.83 -8.57
N LEU A 141 24.64 2.22 -9.50
CA LEU A 141 23.43 1.46 -9.83
C LEU A 141 23.79 0.05 -10.33
N GLU A 142 24.72 -0.07 -11.28
CA GLU A 142 25.18 -1.37 -11.76
C GLU A 142 25.80 -2.21 -10.65
N ARG A 143 26.67 -1.62 -9.83
CA ARG A 143 27.32 -2.33 -8.73
C ARG A 143 26.30 -2.93 -7.75
N VAL A 144 25.32 -2.12 -7.30
CA VAL A 144 24.29 -2.59 -6.39
C VAL A 144 23.34 -3.60 -7.06
N THR A 145 23.04 -3.42 -8.38
CA THR A 145 22.25 -4.40 -9.14
C THR A 145 22.95 -5.76 -9.21
N ARG A 146 24.27 -5.78 -9.45
CA ARG A 146 25.09 -7.01 -9.44
C ARG A 146 25.11 -7.66 -8.06
N GLN A 147 25.20 -6.87 -7.00
CA GLN A 147 25.14 -7.36 -5.64
C GLN A 147 23.80 -8.07 -5.35
N PHE A 148 22.68 -7.48 -5.76
CA PHE A 148 21.36 -8.10 -5.60
C PHE A 148 21.15 -9.31 -6.51
N ALA A 149 21.74 -9.31 -7.73
CA ALA A 149 21.76 -10.50 -8.59
C ALA A 149 22.53 -11.67 -7.92
N ALA A 150 23.65 -11.39 -7.27
CA ALA A 150 24.39 -12.41 -6.52
C ALA A 150 23.61 -12.92 -5.31
N LEU A 151 22.99 -12.03 -4.51
CA LEU A 151 22.18 -12.40 -3.36
C LEU A 151 20.97 -13.27 -3.73
N VAL A 152 20.23 -12.90 -4.79
CA VAL A 152 19.07 -13.68 -5.22
C VAL A 152 19.47 -15.06 -5.75
N ASN A 153 20.61 -15.18 -6.44
CA ASN A 153 21.16 -16.48 -6.86
C ASN A 153 21.53 -17.34 -5.65
N GLU A 154 22.21 -16.76 -4.66
CA GLU A 154 22.58 -17.44 -3.41
C GLU A 154 21.33 -17.99 -2.71
N TYR A 155 20.35 -17.14 -2.43
CA TYR A 155 19.15 -17.55 -1.69
C TYR A 155 18.20 -18.43 -2.51
N ALA A 156 18.33 -18.47 -3.82
CA ALA A 156 17.54 -19.38 -4.68
C ALA A 156 17.79 -20.86 -4.37
N GLY A 157 18.96 -21.20 -3.76
CA GLY A 157 19.31 -22.54 -3.32
C GLY A 157 18.60 -22.99 -2.06
N ASP A 158 18.19 -22.07 -1.20
CA ASP A 158 17.61 -22.34 0.11
C ASP A 158 16.09 -22.50 0.09
N ILE A 159 15.46 -22.39 -1.08
CA ILE A 159 14.00 -22.32 -1.24
C ILE A 159 13.46 -23.59 -1.89
N PRO A 160 12.32 -24.14 -1.40
CA PRO A 160 11.59 -25.18 -2.11
C PRO A 160 11.20 -24.78 -3.53
N ARG A 161 11.36 -25.69 -4.48
CA ARG A 161 11.08 -25.47 -5.89
C ARG A 161 10.04 -26.46 -6.43
N ALA A 162 9.13 -25.97 -7.28
CA ALA A 162 8.23 -26.79 -8.03
C ALA A 162 8.95 -27.54 -9.18
N ALA A 163 8.26 -28.46 -9.84
CA ALA A 163 8.83 -29.27 -10.93
C ALA A 163 9.29 -28.43 -12.13
N ASP A 164 8.71 -27.24 -12.33
CA ASP A 164 9.08 -26.28 -13.37
C ASP A 164 10.19 -25.31 -12.92
N GLY A 165 10.75 -25.52 -11.73
CA GLY A 165 11.81 -24.69 -11.14
C GLY A 165 11.32 -23.43 -10.43
N ALA A 166 10.02 -23.12 -10.46
CA ALA A 166 9.46 -21.94 -9.81
C ALA A 166 9.41 -22.09 -8.27
N PHE A 167 9.35 -20.98 -7.58
CA PHE A 167 9.22 -20.87 -6.12
C PHE A 167 7.99 -21.66 -5.61
N ALA A 168 8.20 -22.55 -4.64
CA ALA A 168 7.17 -23.40 -4.04
C ALA A 168 7.06 -23.24 -2.51
N GLY A 169 7.37 -22.06 -1.97
CA GLY A 169 7.20 -21.79 -0.54
C GLY A 169 5.73 -21.78 -0.12
N ASP A 170 5.47 -22.27 1.11
CA ASP A 170 4.13 -22.31 1.68
C ASP A 170 3.65 -20.91 2.07
N ARG A 171 2.50 -20.50 1.51
CA ARG A 171 1.89 -19.19 1.80
C ARG A 171 1.46 -19.05 3.26
N ALA A 172 1.01 -20.12 3.90
CA ALA A 172 0.59 -20.08 5.30
C ALA A 172 1.79 -19.86 6.22
N GLU A 173 2.92 -20.51 5.94
CA GLU A 173 4.17 -20.31 6.68
C GLU A 173 4.70 -18.89 6.49
N ILE A 174 4.70 -18.36 5.25
CA ILE A 174 5.06 -16.97 4.95
C ILE A 174 4.22 -16.01 5.78
N LEU A 175 2.89 -16.17 5.77
CA LEU A 175 2.00 -15.28 6.52
C LEU A 175 2.16 -15.41 8.04
N ALA A 176 2.41 -16.61 8.54
CA ALA A 176 2.63 -16.86 9.97
C ALA A 176 3.94 -16.24 10.48
N TYR A 177 4.98 -16.15 9.63
CA TYR A 177 6.26 -15.53 9.99
C TYR A 177 6.21 -13.99 9.98
N ALA A 178 5.24 -13.39 9.30
CA ALA A 178 5.11 -11.94 9.12
C ALA A 178 5.36 -11.07 10.36
N PRO A 179 4.91 -11.44 11.58
CA PRO A 179 5.14 -10.62 12.77
C PRO A 179 6.60 -10.38 13.15
N LYS A 180 7.53 -11.22 12.65
CA LYS A 180 8.95 -11.20 13.04
C LYS A 180 9.86 -10.45 12.07
N ILE A 181 9.36 -10.07 10.89
CA ILE A 181 10.23 -9.63 9.79
C ILE A 181 10.91 -8.29 10.04
N TYR A 182 10.37 -7.43 10.92
CA TYR A 182 10.93 -6.13 11.26
C TYR A 182 11.81 -6.13 12.51
N GLU A 183 11.84 -7.20 13.30
CA GLU A 183 12.53 -7.24 14.59
C GLU A 183 14.02 -6.87 14.49
N ASN A 184 14.71 -7.34 13.44
CA ASN A 184 16.13 -7.07 13.23
C ASN A 184 16.44 -5.65 12.69
N LEU A 185 15.41 -4.81 12.50
CA LEU A 185 15.57 -3.40 12.14
C LEU A 185 15.39 -2.46 13.33
N TYR A 186 14.93 -2.93 14.48
CA TYR A 186 14.60 -2.05 15.62
C TYR A 186 15.84 -1.45 16.27
N GLU A 187 16.99 -2.12 16.23
CA GLU A 187 18.25 -1.56 16.72
C GLU A 187 18.70 -0.36 15.85
N GLU A 188 18.59 -0.49 14.53
CA GLU A 188 18.99 0.55 13.57
C GLU A 188 17.93 1.65 13.44
N PHE A 189 16.65 1.29 13.48
CA PHE A 189 15.50 2.18 13.31
C PHE A 189 14.48 1.99 14.45
N PRO A 190 14.73 2.48 15.67
CA PRO A 190 13.84 2.24 16.82
C PRO A 190 12.40 2.74 16.61
N PHE A 191 12.20 3.75 15.77
CA PHE A 191 10.87 4.30 15.46
C PHE A 191 9.97 3.31 14.65
N LEU A 192 10.55 2.24 14.11
CA LEU A 192 9.80 1.17 13.44
C LEU A 192 9.25 0.13 14.42
N GLU A 193 9.65 0.17 15.69
CA GLU A 193 9.25 -0.83 16.68
C GLU A 193 7.74 -0.86 16.91
N MET A 194 7.16 -2.03 16.71
CA MET A 194 5.76 -2.31 17.06
C MET A 194 5.51 -3.82 17.11
N THR A 195 4.43 -4.20 17.79
CA THR A 195 3.93 -5.58 17.72
C THR A 195 3.14 -5.76 16.43
N ASP A 196 3.62 -6.62 15.57
CA ASP A 196 2.94 -6.99 14.33
C ASP A 196 2.05 -8.21 14.51
N VAL A 197 1.12 -8.38 13.58
CA VAL A 197 0.24 -9.53 13.45
C VAL A 197 0.25 -10.01 12.00
N PRO A 198 -0.08 -11.28 11.74
CA PRO A 198 -0.20 -11.77 10.37
C PRO A 198 -1.19 -10.92 9.54
N PRO A 199 -0.87 -10.62 8.28
CA PRO A 199 -1.81 -9.93 7.40
C PRO A 199 -3.02 -10.82 7.10
N LYS A 200 -4.14 -10.18 6.77
CA LYS A 200 -5.37 -10.87 6.35
C LYS A 200 -5.29 -11.26 4.87
N THR A 201 -5.67 -12.49 4.55
CA THR A 201 -5.82 -12.92 3.16
C THR A 201 -7.16 -12.48 2.59
N MET A 202 -7.15 -11.98 1.37
CA MET A 202 -8.35 -11.53 0.68
C MET A 202 -9.04 -12.68 -0.04
N ARG A 203 -10.36 -12.84 0.14
CA ARG A 203 -11.18 -13.81 -0.62
C ARG A 203 -11.31 -13.40 -2.08
N PHE A 204 -11.40 -12.09 -2.34
CA PHE A 204 -11.45 -11.54 -3.69
C PHE A 204 -10.05 -11.27 -4.28
N SER A 205 -9.04 -12.10 -3.94
CA SER A 205 -7.67 -11.98 -4.44
C SER A 205 -7.59 -11.85 -5.96
N ARG A 206 -8.41 -12.63 -6.71
CA ARG A 206 -8.43 -12.54 -8.17
C ARG A 206 -8.95 -11.20 -8.69
N VAL A 207 -9.88 -10.56 -7.98
CA VAL A 207 -10.32 -9.19 -8.30
C VAL A 207 -9.20 -8.20 -8.05
N MET A 208 -8.44 -8.37 -6.95
CA MET A 208 -7.25 -7.56 -6.71
C MET A 208 -6.22 -7.71 -7.84
N SER A 209 -5.97 -8.95 -8.30
CA SER A 209 -5.08 -9.20 -9.43
C SER A 209 -5.55 -8.49 -10.71
N ALA A 210 -6.85 -8.52 -11.00
CA ALA A 210 -7.41 -7.81 -12.15
C ALA A 210 -7.31 -6.28 -12.04
N MET A 211 -7.12 -5.76 -10.83
CA MET A 211 -6.89 -4.34 -10.54
C MET A 211 -5.40 -4.00 -10.37
N GLY A 212 -4.47 -4.97 -10.51
CA GLY A 212 -3.03 -4.76 -10.36
C GLY A 212 -2.54 -4.69 -8.92
N PHE A 213 -3.34 -5.06 -7.90
CA PHE A 213 -2.95 -4.97 -6.50
C PHE A 213 -2.45 -6.30 -5.93
N THR A 214 -1.30 -6.26 -5.24
CA THR A 214 -0.76 -7.39 -4.47
C THR A 214 -1.13 -7.33 -2.99
N GLY A 215 -1.37 -6.15 -2.45
CA GLY A 215 -1.79 -5.92 -1.08
C GLY A 215 -2.34 -4.51 -0.90
N PHE A 216 -2.88 -4.22 0.27
CA PHE A 216 -3.19 -2.87 0.72
C PHE A 216 -3.35 -2.80 2.24
N TYR A 217 -2.90 -1.70 2.81
CA TYR A 217 -3.21 -1.32 4.18
C TYR A 217 -4.52 -0.54 4.22
N PHE A 218 -5.47 -0.96 5.10
CA PHE A 218 -6.76 -0.28 5.22
C PHE A 218 -6.84 0.54 6.51
N PRO A 219 -6.73 1.87 6.45
CA PRO A 219 -6.58 2.70 7.64
C PRO A 219 -7.80 2.76 8.55
N PHE A 220 -9.01 2.42 8.04
CA PHE A 220 -10.25 2.43 8.84
C PHE A 220 -10.38 1.21 9.76
N THR A 221 -9.64 0.14 9.48
CA THR A 221 -9.58 -1.07 10.32
C THR A 221 -8.19 -1.33 10.85
N GLY A 222 -7.16 -0.65 10.32
CA GLY A 222 -5.76 -0.89 10.67
C GLY A 222 -5.21 -2.23 10.20
N GLU A 223 -5.89 -2.90 9.27
CA GLU A 223 -5.51 -4.22 8.73
C GLU A 223 -4.57 -4.09 7.55
N CYS A 224 -3.56 -4.97 7.51
CA CYS A 224 -2.82 -5.31 6.29
C CYS A 224 -3.54 -6.44 5.58
N ASN A 225 -3.85 -6.24 4.31
CA ASN A 225 -4.57 -7.21 3.48
C ASN A 225 -3.71 -7.61 2.30
N VAL A 226 -3.63 -8.90 2.01
CA VAL A 226 -2.78 -9.42 0.93
C VAL A 226 -3.58 -10.28 -0.03
N ASN A 227 -3.28 -10.09 -1.29
CA ASN A 227 -3.68 -10.95 -2.38
C ASN A 227 -2.86 -12.25 -2.31
N VAL A 228 -3.51 -13.39 -2.39
CA VAL A 228 -2.84 -14.71 -2.36
C VAL A 228 -3.00 -15.49 -3.67
N ASP A 229 -3.49 -14.84 -4.73
CA ASP A 229 -3.72 -15.49 -6.03
C ASP A 229 -2.45 -15.46 -6.94
N PHE A 230 -1.55 -14.48 -6.77
CA PHE A 230 -0.34 -14.33 -7.59
C PHE A 230 0.81 -15.27 -7.15
N PRO A 231 1.87 -15.46 -7.99
CA PRO A 231 3.02 -16.30 -7.66
C PRO A 231 3.71 -15.87 -6.36
N ALA A 232 3.95 -16.83 -5.47
CA ALA A 232 4.33 -16.54 -4.09
C ALA A 232 5.76 -16.00 -3.89
N ALA A 233 6.60 -15.99 -4.94
CA ALA A 233 8.00 -15.54 -4.84
C ALA A 233 8.16 -14.10 -4.30
N THR A 234 7.18 -13.22 -4.54
CA THR A 234 7.17 -11.84 -4.06
C THR A 234 6.13 -11.58 -2.96
N LEU A 235 5.40 -12.60 -2.51
CA LEU A 235 4.44 -12.46 -1.40
C LEU A 235 5.10 -11.95 -0.11
N PRO A 236 6.30 -12.43 0.30
CA PRO A 236 6.96 -11.93 1.50
C PRO A 236 7.23 -10.41 1.45
N THR A 237 7.69 -9.89 0.31
CA THR A 237 7.90 -8.44 0.17
C THR A 237 6.61 -7.64 0.12
N THR A 238 5.52 -8.19 -0.45
CA THR A 238 4.19 -7.58 -0.33
C THR A 238 3.76 -7.48 1.13
N VAL A 239 3.91 -8.55 1.90
CA VAL A 239 3.62 -8.55 3.34
C VAL A 239 4.43 -7.48 4.07
N ALA A 240 5.73 -7.41 3.82
CA ALA A 240 6.62 -6.43 4.44
C ALA A 240 6.24 -4.98 4.06
N HIS A 241 5.83 -4.76 2.82
CA HIS A 241 5.35 -3.47 2.33
C HIS A 241 4.09 -3.00 3.09
N GLU A 242 3.08 -3.86 3.22
CA GLU A 242 1.85 -3.52 3.95
C GLU A 242 2.12 -3.29 5.45
N LEU A 243 3.05 -4.02 6.04
CA LEU A 243 3.49 -3.78 7.41
C LEU A 243 4.27 -2.47 7.56
N SER A 244 4.92 -1.93 6.50
CA SER A 244 5.48 -0.57 6.51
C SER A 244 4.38 0.48 6.64
N HIS A 245 3.30 0.34 5.87
CA HIS A 245 2.13 1.21 6.00
C HIS A 245 1.50 1.15 7.40
N ARG A 246 1.48 -0.03 8.02
CA ARG A 246 1.00 -0.17 9.40
C ARG A 246 1.82 0.67 10.38
N ARG A 247 3.11 0.87 10.12
CA ARG A 247 4.01 1.76 10.90
C ARG A 247 3.76 3.24 10.67
N GLY A 248 2.91 3.58 9.72
CA GLY A 248 2.58 4.97 9.37
C GLY A 248 3.46 5.54 8.26
N ILE A 249 4.26 4.70 7.60
CA ILE A 249 5.01 5.13 6.42
C ILE A 249 4.02 5.25 5.25
N ALA A 250 3.83 6.47 4.73
CA ALA A 250 2.86 6.75 3.67
C ALA A 250 3.47 6.71 2.27
N SER A 251 4.79 6.87 2.15
CA SER A 251 5.50 6.85 0.88
C SER A 251 5.64 5.41 0.38
N GLU A 252 5.06 5.11 -0.80
CA GLU A 252 5.18 3.82 -1.47
C GLU A 252 6.62 3.39 -1.69
N GLN A 253 7.49 4.36 -1.96
CA GLN A 253 8.92 4.15 -2.22
C GLN A 253 9.67 3.72 -0.97
N GLU A 254 9.38 4.40 0.13
CA GLU A 254 9.95 4.06 1.42
C GLU A 254 9.43 2.70 1.90
N CYS A 255 8.15 2.38 1.62
CA CYS A 255 7.58 1.06 1.90
C CYS A 255 8.25 -0.04 1.06
N ASN A 256 8.50 0.21 -0.22
CA ASN A 256 9.22 -0.73 -1.09
C ASN A 256 10.67 -0.95 -0.60
N PHE A 257 11.38 0.12 -0.25
CA PHE A 257 12.73 0.04 0.32
C PHE A 257 12.73 -0.74 1.63
N LEU A 258 11.84 -0.39 2.57
CA LEU A 258 11.72 -1.05 3.86
C LEU A 258 11.32 -2.52 3.72
N ALA A 259 10.46 -2.85 2.75
CA ALA A 259 10.09 -4.24 2.47
C ALA A 259 11.30 -5.07 2.04
N VAL A 260 12.12 -4.55 1.14
CA VAL A 260 13.37 -5.21 0.73
C VAL A 260 14.31 -5.36 1.92
N LEU A 261 14.53 -4.29 2.67
CA LEU A 261 15.47 -4.30 3.80
C LEU A 261 15.03 -5.26 4.92
N ALA A 262 13.76 -5.20 5.33
CA ALA A 262 13.20 -6.07 6.36
C ALA A 262 13.30 -7.55 5.97
N CYS A 263 12.96 -7.87 4.71
CA CYS A 263 13.09 -9.22 4.18
C CYS A 263 14.54 -9.72 4.19
N LEU A 264 15.50 -8.90 3.79
CA LEU A 264 16.91 -9.28 3.77
C LEU A 264 17.50 -9.47 5.16
N ARG A 265 17.01 -8.73 6.16
CA ARG A 265 17.52 -8.76 7.53
C ARG A 265 16.86 -9.80 8.42
N CYS A 266 15.72 -10.39 8.02
CA CYS A 266 15.03 -11.40 8.83
C CYS A 266 15.70 -12.79 8.74
N GLY A 267 15.30 -13.70 9.64
CA GLY A 267 15.87 -15.05 9.72
C GLY A 267 15.25 -16.08 8.78
N ASP A 268 14.22 -15.74 8.02
CA ASP A 268 13.47 -16.68 7.18
C ASP A 268 13.99 -16.70 5.73
N ALA A 269 14.17 -17.90 5.17
CA ALA A 269 14.75 -18.07 3.84
C ALA A 269 13.82 -17.52 2.72
N ALA A 270 12.50 -17.75 2.80
CA ALA A 270 11.55 -17.27 1.80
C ALA A 270 11.51 -15.74 1.76
N TYR A 271 11.58 -15.09 2.94
CA TYR A 271 11.65 -13.64 3.03
C TYR A 271 12.97 -13.09 2.48
N ARG A 272 14.12 -13.69 2.84
CA ARG A 272 15.43 -13.25 2.29
C ARG A 272 15.47 -13.36 0.78
N TYR A 273 15.00 -14.46 0.24
CA TYR A 273 14.91 -14.65 -1.21
C TYR A 273 14.01 -13.58 -1.85
N ALA A 274 12.80 -13.38 -1.34
CA ALA A 274 11.85 -12.39 -1.87
C ALA A 274 12.41 -10.96 -1.79
N GLY A 275 13.11 -10.61 -0.71
CA GLY A 275 13.79 -9.32 -0.56
C GLY A 275 14.87 -9.11 -1.63
N ALA A 276 15.73 -10.12 -1.84
CA ALA A 276 16.76 -10.07 -2.88
C ALA A 276 16.15 -10.00 -4.28
N LEU A 277 15.08 -10.78 -4.56
CA LEU A 277 14.38 -10.79 -5.84
C LEU A 277 13.72 -9.44 -6.13
N SER A 278 12.99 -8.88 -5.17
CA SER A 278 12.30 -7.59 -5.35
C SER A 278 13.29 -6.44 -5.48
N GLY A 279 14.34 -6.42 -4.67
CA GLY A 279 15.42 -5.44 -4.80
C GLY A 279 16.12 -5.52 -6.16
N TYR A 280 16.41 -6.75 -6.63
CA TYR A 280 16.93 -6.95 -7.98
C TYR A 280 15.97 -6.41 -9.05
N ILE A 281 14.67 -6.68 -8.96
CA ILE A 281 13.67 -6.21 -9.93
C ILE A 281 13.68 -4.67 -10.01
N TYR A 282 13.65 -3.96 -8.87
CA TYR A 282 13.67 -2.50 -8.85
C TYR A 282 14.95 -1.94 -9.47
N LEU A 283 16.10 -2.45 -9.06
CA LEU A 283 17.42 -2.01 -9.54
C LEU A 283 17.64 -2.34 -11.02
N ALA A 284 17.25 -3.56 -11.44
CA ALA A 284 17.40 -4.00 -12.83
C ALA A 284 16.52 -3.19 -13.79
N ASN A 285 15.29 -2.83 -13.40
CA ASN A 285 14.43 -1.98 -14.22
C ASN A 285 15.01 -0.56 -14.39
N ALA A 286 15.60 -0.01 -13.32
CA ALA A 286 16.30 1.27 -13.39
C ALA A 286 17.56 1.18 -14.28
N LEU A 287 18.35 0.13 -14.12
CA LEU A 287 19.56 -0.10 -14.92
C LEU A 287 19.21 -0.30 -16.39
N TYR A 288 18.14 -1.05 -16.70
CA TYR A 288 17.67 -1.20 -18.10
C TYR A 288 17.33 0.15 -18.74
N SER A 289 16.69 1.03 -17.97
CA SER A 289 16.33 2.37 -18.44
C SER A 289 17.54 3.30 -18.60
N ALA A 290 18.59 3.10 -17.80
CA ALA A 290 19.81 3.91 -17.82
C ALA A 290 20.84 3.38 -18.83
N ASP A 291 21.05 2.06 -18.87
CA ASP A 291 22.05 1.39 -19.73
C ASP A 291 21.64 -0.09 -19.97
N ALA A 292 21.04 -0.33 -21.14
CA ALA A 292 20.53 -1.65 -21.51
C ALA A 292 21.66 -2.71 -21.73
N GLU A 293 22.89 -2.29 -22.05
CA GLU A 293 24.01 -3.23 -22.22
C GLU A 293 24.51 -3.73 -20.87
N ARG A 294 24.69 -2.83 -19.91
CA ARG A 294 25.03 -3.17 -18.52
C ARG A 294 23.96 -4.04 -17.90
N TRP A 295 22.68 -3.70 -18.10
CA TRP A 295 21.57 -4.53 -17.64
C TRP A 295 21.64 -5.96 -18.20
N ARG A 296 21.89 -6.11 -19.51
CA ARG A 296 22.01 -7.45 -20.16
C ARG A 296 23.11 -8.27 -19.51
N ALA A 297 24.29 -7.65 -19.31
CA ALA A 297 25.44 -8.29 -18.68
C ALA A 297 25.15 -8.75 -17.24
N VAL A 298 24.32 -8.00 -16.46
CA VAL A 298 23.87 -8.43 -15.13
C VAL A 298 22.83 -9.53 -15.24
N ARG A 299 21.84 -9.42 -16.14
CA ARG A 299 20.78 -10.40 -16.33
C ARG A 299 21.30 -11.78 -16.70
N GLU A 300 22.37 -11.86 -17.50
CA GLU A 300 23.00 -13.13 -17.90
C GLU A 300 23.67 -13.87 -16.73
N THR A 301 23.87 -13.24 -15.59
CA THR A 301 24.41 -13.89 -14.37
C THR A 301 23.36 -14.54 -13.50
N LEU A 302 22.05 -14.39 -13.82
CA LEU A 302 20.98 -14.96 -13.01
C LEU A 302 20.91 -16.48 -13.10
N ASP A 303 20.69 -17.10 -11.96
CA ASP A 303 20.37 -18.52 -11.85
C ASP A 303 19.04 -18.86 -12.57
N GLU A 304 18.97 -20.03 -13.20
CA GLU A 304 17.77 -20.46 -13.93
C GLU A 304 16.51 -20.51 -13.05
N ARG A 305 16.66 -20.78 -11.75
CA ARG A 305 15.55 -20.76 -10.78
C ARG A 305 14.98 -19.35 -10.60
N VAL A 306 15.84 -18.34 -10.56
CA VAL A 306 15.42 -16.93 -10.50
C VAL A 306 14.71 -16.53 -11.79
N VAL A 307 15.25 -16.98 -12.93
CA VAL A 307 14.61 -16.73 -14.25
C VAL A 307 13.25 -17.41 -14.34
N ALA A 308 13.09 -18.60 -13.75
CA ALA A 308 11.78 -19.30 -13.68
C ALA A 308 10.76 -18.47 -12.88
N ASP A 309 11.13 -17.92 -11.73
CA ASP A 309 10.24 -17.08 -10.92
C ASP A 309 9.84 -15.77 -11.63
N LEU A 310 10.78 -15.10 -12.28
CA LEU A 310 10.50 -13.91 -13.08
C LEU A 310 9.54 -14.22 -14.24
N ARG A 311 9.71 -15.39 -14.90
CA ARG A 311 8.84 -15.85 -15.97
C ARG A 311 7.44 -16.19 -15.47
N ALA A 312 7.34 -16.91 -14.34
CA ALA A 312 6.07 -17.26 -13.71
C ALA A 312 5.28 -16.00 -13.31
N SER A 313 5.96 -15.00 -12.73
CA SER A 313 5.36 -13.71 -12.40
C SER A 313 4.88 -12.97 -13.65
N GLY A 314 5.71 -12.85 -14.68
CA GLY A 314 5.34 -12.20 -15.95
C GLY A 314 4.14 -12.88 -16.62
N ALA A 315 4.13 -14.22 -16.70
CA ALA A 315 3.03 -14.99 -17.28
C ALA A 315 1.72 -14.83 -16.47
N TYR A 316 1.82 -14.71 -15.15
CA TYR A 316 0.65 -14.47 -14.31
C TYR A 316 0.04 -13.09 -14.58
N TRP A 317 0.85 -12.02 -14.52
CA TRP A 317 0.34 -10.65 -14.67
C TRP A 317 -0.13 -10.33 -16.09
N ALA A 318 0.47 -10.93 -17.12
CA ALA A 318 0.02 -10.78 -18.50
C ALA A 318 -1.45 -11.20 -18.73
N GLN A 319 -2.03 -12.03 -17.86
CA GLN A 319 -3.45 -12.42 -17.93
C GLN A 319 -4.41 -11.27 -17.56
N PHE A 320 -3.91 -10.25 -16.88
CA PHE A 320 -4.72 -9.15 -16.34
C PHE A 320 -4.46 -7.82 -17.05
N GLU A 321 -3.57 -7.77 -18.03
CA GLU A 321 -3.37 -6.58 -18.84
C GLU A 321 -4.67 -6.18 -19.55
N GLY A 322 -5.17 -4.96 -19.27
CA GLY A 322 -6.42 -4.48 -19.85
C GLY A 322 -6.96 -3.20 -19.24
N LEU A 323 -8.25 -2.90 -19.54
CA LEU A 323 -8.91 -1.67 -19.10
C LEU A 323 -9.01 -1.54 -17.57
N ALA A 324 -9.27 -2.64 -16.86
CA ALA A 324 -9.43 -2.59 -15.40
C ALA A 324 -8.12 -2.20 -14.71
N ASP A 325 -7.00 -2.79 -15.13
CA ASP A 325 -5.66 -2.45 -14.65
C ASP A 325 -5.31 -0.99 -15.00
N THR A 326 -5.52 -0.57 -16.24
CA THR A 326 -5.23 0.79 -16.70
C THR A 326 -6.01 1.84 -15.90
N VAL A 327 -7.32 1.63 -15.68
CA VAL A 327 -8.16 2.55 -14.91
C VAL A 327 -7.76 2.57 -13.44
N SER A 328 -7.51 1.40 -12.85
CA SER A 328 -7.07 1.28 -11.45
C SER A 328 -5.77 2.04 -11.21
N ASN A 329 -4.76 1.80 -12.06
CA ASN A 329 -3.46 2.48 -11.97
C ASN A 329 -3.59 4.00 -12.16
N ALA A 330 -4.43 4.49 -13.09
CA ALA A 330 -4.65 5.91 -13.30
C ALA A 330 -5.32 6.58 -12.09
N VAL A 331 -6.32 5.93 -11.48
CA VAL A 331 -6.99 6.43 -10.27
C VAL A 331 -6.02 6.48 -9.09
N TYR A 332 -5.25 5.42 -8.89
CA TYR A 332 -4.28 5.33 -7.79
C TYR A 332 -3.13 6.34 -7.95
N ASP A 333 -2.57 6.48 -9.15
CA ASP A 333 -1.54 7.49 -9.45
C ASP A 333 -2.05 8.91 -9.22
N GLY A 334 -3.29 9.21 -9.68
CA GLY A 334 -3.95 10.49 -9.43
C GLY A 334 -4.16 10.78 -7.94
N PHE A 335 -4.54 9.75 -7.17
CA PHE A 335 -4.69 9.84 -5.73
C PHE A 335 -3.34 10.16 -5.05
N LEU A 336 -2.27 9.41 -5.31
CA LEU A 336 -0.94 9.65 -4.75
C LEU A 336 -0.43 11.06 -5.06
N LYS A 337 -0.57 11.51 -6.31
CA LYS A 337 -0.19 12.87 -6.72
C LYS A 337 -0.96 13.95 -5.96
N SER A 338 -2.22 13.73 -5.60
CA SER A 338 -3.03 14.70 -4.84
C SER A 338 -2.48 14.95 -3.42
N TYR A 339 -1.69 14.02 -2.89
CA TYR A 339 -0.99 14.14 -1.61
C TYR A 339 0.47 14.60 -1.75
N GLY A 340 0.89 15.08 -2.94
CA GLY A 340 2.22 15.64 -3.17
C GLY A 340 3.31 14.58 -3.40
N THR A 341 2.94 13.33 -3.62
CA THR A 341 3.87 12.28 -4.02
C THR A 341 4.15 12.33 -5.52
N ILE A 342 5.25 11.68 -5.97
CA ILE A 342 5.60 11.61 -7.40
C ILE A 342 4.66 10.65 -8.16
N GLY A 343 3.72 10.00 -7.44
CA GLY A 343 2.84 8.97 -7.99
C GLY A 343 3.54 7.64 -8.23
N VAL A 344 2.95 6.77 -9.07
CA VAL A 344 3.49 5.43 -9.34
C VAL A 344 4.84 5.46 -10.07
N LYS A 345 5.17 6.56 -10.77
CA LYS A 345 6.50 6.78 -11.39
C LYS A 345 7.63 6.95 -10.37
N SER A 346 7.32 6.90 -9.08
CA SER A 346 8.25 7.03 -7.97
C SER A 346 9.12 5.77 -7.69
N TYR A 347 9.14 4.80 -8.57
CA TYR A 347 10.09 3.68 -8.46
C TYR A 347 11.58 4.12 -8.51
N GLY A 348 11.87 5.35 -8.94
CA GLY A 348 13.20 5.95 -8.89
C GLY A 348 13.73 6.11 -7.47
N ALA A 349 12.93 6.64 -6.52
CA ALA A 349 13.46 6.92 -5.19
C ALA A 349 13.57 5.67 -4.27
N CYS A 350 12.85 4.58 -4.53
CA CYS A 350 13.15 3.28 -3.91
C CYS A 350 14.56 2.82 -4.33
N VAL A 351 14.90 2.96 -5.62
CA VAL A 351 16.23 2.64 -6.15
C VAL A 351 17.29 3.53 -5.53
N ASP A 352 17.01 4.83 -5.40
CA ASP A 352 17.93 5.79 -4.79
C ASP A 352 18.21 5.42 -3.32
N LEU A 353 17.18 5.02 -2.56
CA LEU A 353 17.31 4.53 -1.19
C LEU A 353 18.12 3.22 -1.13
N LEU A 354 17.84 2.26 -2.02
CA LEU A 354 18.59 1.01 -2.09
C LEU A 354 20.07 1.27 -2.40
N VAL A 355 20.35 2.11 -3.39
CA VAL A 355 21.74 2.45 -3.74
C VAL A 355 22.41 3.22 -2.59
N ALA A 356 21.72 4.17 -1.94
CA ALA A 356 22.27 4.91 -0.81
C ALA A 356 22.64 4.00 0.37
N TYR A 357 21.84 2.98 0.63
CA TYR A 357 22.02 2.06 1.76
C TYR A 357 23.05 0.97 1.50
N PHE A 358 23.13 0.44 0.26
CA PHE A 358 23.97 -0.70 -0.10
C PHE A 358 25.26 -0.33 -0.86
N LYS A 359 25.51 0.98 -1.11
CA LYS A 359 26.73 1.45 -1.78
C LYS A 359 28.02 1.33 -0.93
#